data_8bc47601080cb914364fabfa202d409e
#
_entry.id   8bc47601080cb914364fabfa202d409e
#
_cell.length_a   1.000
_cell.length_b   1.000
_cell.length_c   1.000
_cell.angle_alpha   90.00
_cell.angle_beta   90.00
_cell.angle_gamma   90.00
#
_symmetry.space_group_name_H-M   'P 1'
#
loop_
_entity.id
_entity.type
_entity.pdbx_description
1 polymer ?
#
loop_
_entity_poly.entity_id
_entity_poly.type
_entity_poly.pdbx_seq_one_letter_code
_entity_poly.pdbx_strand_id
1 'polypeptide(L)'
;VETRFPPEPNGYLHYGHAKSICLNFGLAQIYGGACHLRFDDTNPAKEDQEYVDAIIEAVQWLGFDWQDHLYFASDYFDKMYAMAEHLITVGKAYVESLSADEMRAYRGTLSSPGRNSPFRDRSVSENLELFQRMKAGEFPDGTHILRARIDMGSPNMNLRDPAIYRIRHAAHHRTGERWCIYPMYTFAHPIEDALEDITHSICTLEFADQRPFYEWLLETLADGGFFSRPVPQQIEFARLNLTYVVLSKRKLVQLVDEKHVAGWDDPRLPTLVGA
;
A
#
# COMPACT_ATOMS: atom_id res chain seq x y z
N VAL A 1 -14.17 0.37 17.83
CA VAL A 1 -13.31 1.11 16.85
C VAL A 1 -12.08 0.27 16.54
N GLU A 2 -12.03 -0.26 15.34
CA GLU A 2 -10.90 -1.04 14.86
C GLU A 2 -10.01 -0.15 13.99
N THR A 3 -8.73 -0.05 14.38
CA THR A 3 -7.71 0.73 13.69
C THR A 3 -6.53 -0.17 13.31
N ARG A 4 -5.54 0.36 12.60
CA ARG A 4 -4.31 -0.38 12.30
C ARG A 4 -3.12 0.55 12.17
N PHE A 5 -1.95 0.03 12.49
CA PHE A 5 -0.65 0.58 12.13
C PHE A 5 -0.03 -0.33 11.06
N PRO A 6 0.05 0.12 9.79
CA PRO A 6 0.47 -0.71 8.66
C PRO A 6 1.85 -0.31 8.12
N PRO A 7 2.96 -0.57 8.83
CA PRO A 7 4.29 -0.22 8.34
C PRO A 7 4.74 -1.12 7.19
N GLU A 8 5.43 -0.54 6.20
CA GLU A 8 6.23 -1.29 5.24
C GLU A 8 7.54 -1.73 5.93
N PRO A 9 7.89 -3.05 5.95
CA PRO A 9 9.08 -3.54 6.67
C PRO A 9 10.37 -3.31 5.85
N ASN A 10 10.69 -2.06 5.57
CA ASN A 10 11.79 -1.63 4.72
C ASN A 10 12.75 -0.63 5.39
N GLY A 11 12.70 -0.51 6.71
CA GLY A 11 13.57 0.36 7.48
C GLY A 11 13.08 0.59 8.91
N TYR A 12 13.95 1.18 9.73
CA TYR A 12 13.65 1.50 11.12
C TYR A 12 12.63 2.63 11.25
N LEU A 13 11.82 2.56 12.32
CA LEU A 13 10.81 3.58 12.61
C LEU A 13 11.47 4.85 13.17
N HIS A 14 10.87 6.00 12.85
CA HIS A 14 11.25 7.31 13.38
C HIS A 14 10.09 7.94 14.16
N TYR A 15 10.30 9.10 14.80
CA TYR A 15 9.30 9.79 15.62
C TYR A 15 7.98 10.10 14.91
N GLY A 16 8.00 10.27 13.58
CA GLY A 16 6.78 10.39 12.79
C GLY A 16 5.89 9.15 12.83
N HIS A 17 6.51 7.96 12.87
CA HIS A 17 5.79 6.70 13.04
C HIS A 17 5.27 6.55 14.49
N ALA A 18 6.05 6.99 15.50
CA ALA A 18 5.59 6.98 16.90
C ALA A 18 4.27 7.73 17.06
N LYS A 19 4.13 8.91 16.41
CA LYS A 19 2.85 9.65 16.39
C LYS A 19 1.72 8.80 15.83
N SER A 20 1.93 8.13 14.71
CA SER A 20 0.92 7.26 14.08
C SER A 20 0.55 6.08 14.97
N ILE A 21 1.55 5.43 15.59
CA ILE A 21 1.35 4.33 16.54
C ILE A 21 0.49 4.80 17.72
N CYS A 22 0.91 5.86 18.42
CA CYS A 22 0.20 6.42 19.55
C CYS A 22 -1.23 6.83 19.20
N LEU A 23 -1.46 7.39 18.01
CA LEU A 23 -2.79 7.78 17.57
C LEU A 23 -3.70 6.57 17.32
N ASN A 24 -3.23 5.58 16.55
CA ASN A 24 -4.03 4.41 16.20
C ASN A 24 -4.33 3.54 17.41
N PHE A 25 -3.31 3.16 18.18
CA PHE A 25 -3.48 2.36 19.39
C PHE A 25 -4.25 3.11 20.48
N GLY A 26 -3.94 4.41 20.67
CA GLY A 26 -4.63 5.24 21.66
C GLY A 26 -6.13 5.39 21.38
N LEU A 27 -6.51 5.61 20.12
CA LEU A 27 -7.93 5.69 19.74
C LEU A 27 -8.64 4.34 19.95
N ALA A 28 -8.05 3.23 19.54
CA ALA A 28 -8.60 1.92 19.80
C ALA A 28 -8.85 1.69 21.30
N GLN A 29 -7.86 1.98 22.14
CA GLN A 29 -7.99 1.86 23.61
C GLN A 29 -9.08 2.76 24.18
N ILE A 30 -9.14 4.04 23.79
CA ILE A 30 -10.14 5.00 24.28
C ILE A 30 -11.57 4.54 23.96
N TYR A 31 -11.77 3.95 22.79
CA TYR A 31 -13.08 3.53 22.30
C TYR A 31 -13.37 2.03 22.50
N GLY A 32 -12.53 1.32 23.26
CA GLY A 32 -12.74 -0.09 23.63
C GLY A 32 -12.66 -1.05 22.45
N GLY A 33 -11.87 -0.73 21.44
CA GLY A 33 -11.60 -1.58 20.28
C GLY A 33 -10.17 -2.10 20.25
N ALA A 34 -9.70 -2.59 19.08
CA ALA A 34 -8.35 -3.08 18.87
C ALA A 34 -7.60 -2.27 17.81
N CYS A 35 -6.27 -2.27 17.91
CA CYS A 35 -5.40 -1.77 16.86
C CYS A 35 -4.55 -2.91 16.30
N HIS A 36 -4.68 -3.16 15.01
CA HIS A 36 -3.92 -4.21 14.33
C HIS A 36 -2.50 -3.73 13.98
N LEU A 37 -1.51 -4.60 14.14
CA LEU A 37 -0.19 -4.43 13.54
C LEU A 37 -0.18 -5.21 12.23
N ARG A 38 -0.12 -4.52 11.10
CA ARG A 38 -0.10 -5.13 9.78
C ARG A 38 1.14 -4.70 9.01
N PHE A 39 1.94 -5.65 8.60
CA PHE A 39 3.07 -5.38 7.72
C PHE A 39 2.61 -5.30 6.27
N ASP A 40 2.79 -4.13 5.64
CA ASP A 40 2.57 -3.96 4.21
C ASP A 40 3.81 -4.45 3.44
N ASP A 41 3.86 -5.77 3.26
CA ASP A 41 4.92 -6.47 2.55
C ASP A 41 4.57 -6.76 1.09
N THR A 42 4.08 -5.74 0.37
CA THR A 42 3.70 -5.84 -1.06
C THR A 42 4.87 -5.64 -2.02
N ASN A 43 6.06 -5.28 -1.53
CA ASN A 43 7.23 -4.97 -2.36
C ASN A 43 8.42 -5.90 -2.10
N PRO A 44 8.56 -7.00 -2.85
CA PRO A 44 9.55 -8.05 -2.59
C PRO A 44 11.02 -7.58 -2.62
N ALA A 45 11.30 -6.42 -3.22
CA ALA A 45 12.66 -5.95 -3.43
C ALA A 45 13.26 -5.17 -2.26
N LYS A 46 12.50 -4.86 -1.21
CA LYS A 46 12.91 -3.92 -0.16
C LYS A 46 12.66 -4.39 1.27
N GLU A 47 11.97 -5.51 1.42
CA GLU A 47 11.47 -5.97 2.71
C GLU A 47 12.44 -6.97 3.32
N ASP A 48 12.69 -6.84 4.63
CA ASP A 48 13.59 -7.70 5.38
C ASP A 48 13.02 -8.04 6.75
N GLN A 49 13.29 -9.27 7.23
CA GLN A 49 12.88 -9.75 8.53
C GLN A 49 13.46 -8.89 9.67
N GLU A 50 14.66 -8.36 9.51
CA GLU A 50 15.27 -7.45 10.48
C GLU A 50 14.36 -6.25 10.80
N TYR A 51 13.72 -5.68 9.77
CA TYR A 51 12.81 -4.54 9.98
C TYR A 51 11.47 -4.95 10.58
N VAL A 52 10.98 -6.15 10.28
CA VAL A 52 9.80 -6.70 10.96
C VAL A 52 10.06 -6.79 12.46
N ASP A 53 11.18 -7.39 12.85
CA ASP A 53 11.54 -7.57 14.26
C ASP A 53 11.72 -6.23 14.98
N ALA A 54 12.44 -5.28 14.36
CA ALA A 54 12.67 -3.95 14.92
C ALA A 54 11.36 -3.14 15.07
N ILE A 55 10.41 -3.29 14.16
CA ILE A 55 9.09 -2.63 14.24
C ILE A 55 8.27 -3.21 15.38
N ILE A 56 8.25 -4.53 15.54
CA ILE A 56 7.60 -5.23 16.65
C ILE A 56 8.14 -4.71 17.98
N GLU A 57 9.47 -4.70 18.14
CA GLU A 57 10.13 -4.20 19.34
C GLU A 57 9.77 -2.73 19.63
N ALA A 58 9.78 -1.87 18.60
CA ALA A 58 9.46 -0.46 18.75
C ALA A 58 8.01 -0.21 19.20
N VAL A 59 7.03 -0.97 18.70
CA VAL A 59 5.62 -0.86 19.13
C VAL A 59 5.47 -1.30 20.59
N GLN A 60 6.12 -2.41 20.98
CA GLN A 60 6.13 -2.91 22.36
C GLN A 60 6.84 -1.93 23.31
N TRP A 61 7.97 -1.35 22.89
CA TRP A 61 8.71 -0.35 23.65
C TRP A 61 7.86 0.91 23.95
N LEU A 62 7.00 1.30 22.98
CA LEU A 62 6.03 2.38 23.18
C LEU A 62 4.88 2.00 24.13
N GLY A 63 4.83 0.75 24.63
CA GLY A 63 3.84 0.27 25.59
C GLY A 63 2.53 -0.20 24.96
N PHE A 64 2.53 -0.51 23.65
CA PHE A 64 1.36 -0.99 22.95
C PHE A 64 1.44 -2.49 22.66
N ASP A 65 0.26 -3.11 22.61
CA ASP A 65 0.06 -4.52 22.28
C ASP A 65 -1.08 -4.65 21.28
N TRP A 66 -0.84 -5.42 20.22
CA TRP A 66 -1.82 -5.74 19.16
C TRP A 66 -2.56 -7.05 19.45
N GLN A 67 -2.28 -7.72 20.57
CA GLN A 67 -2.87 -9.02 20.94
C GLN A 67 -2.68 -10.08 19.81
N ASP A 68 -3.78 -10.66 19.32
CA ASP A 68 -3.74 -11.67 18.22
C ASP A 68 -3.84 -11.02 16.83
N HIS A 69 -3.77 -9.68 16.71
CA HIS A 69 -3.97 -8.95 15.47
C HIS A 69 -2.65 -8.56 14.80
N LEU A 70 -1.83 -9.58 14.50
CA LEU A 70 -0.60 -9.43 13.69
C LEU A 70 -0.86 -9.99 12.29
N TYR A 71 -0.74 -9.16 11.26
CA TYR A 71 -1.05 -9.53 9.88
C TYR A 71 0.05 -9.11 8.91
N PHE A 72 0.04 -9.73 7.74
CA PHE A 72 0.90 -9.40 6.61
C PHE A 72 0.08 -9.29 5.33
N ALA A 73 0.38 -8.30 4.49
CA ALA A 73 -0.26 -8.14 3.18
C ALA A 73 -0.13 -9.41 2.34
N SER A 74 1.03 -10.08 2.42
CA SER A 74 1.32 -11.31 1.68
C SER A 74 0.40 -12.49 2.04
N ASP A 75 -0.26 -12.50 3.20
CA ASP A 75 -1.25 -13.51 3.58
C ASP A 75 -2.54 -13.39 2.74
N TYR A 76 -2.76 -12.26 2.12
CA TYR A 76 -3.96 -11.94 1.34
C TYR A 76 -3.75 -11.96 -0.17
N PHE A 77 -2.56 -12.28 -0.68
CA PHE A 77 -2.25 -12.21 -2.12
C PHE A 77 -3.20 -13.05 -2.98
N ASP A 78 -3.61 -14.23 -2.53
CA ASP A 78 -4.59 -15.05 -3.26
C ASP A 78 -5.97 -14.38 -3.33
N LYS A 79 -6.42 -13.76 -2.23
CA LYS A 79 -7.69 -13.03 -2.18
C LYS A 79 -7.64 -11.78 -3.05
N MET A 80 -6.54 -11.02 -2.99
CA MET A 80 -6.33 -9.84 -3.83
C MET A 80 -6.31 -10.19 -5.31
N TYR A 81 -5.69 -11.32 -5.67
CA TYR A 81 -5.69 -11.80 -7.04
C TYR A 81 -7.10 -12.12 -7.55
N ALA A 82 -7.90 -12.84 -6.75
CA ALA A 82 -9.29 -13.14 -7.09
C ALA A 82 -10.15 -11.87 -7.23
N MET A 83 -9.93 -10.87 -6.37
CA MET A 83 -10.62 -9.57 -6.46
C MET A 83 -10.19 -8.80 -7.71
N ALA A 84 -8.93 -8.87 -8.12
CA ALA A 84 -8.45 -8.28 -9.36
C ALA A 84 -9.07 -8.96 -10.60
N GLU A 85 -9.18 -10.29 -10.62
CA GLU A 85 -9.91 -11.02 -11.68
C GLU A 85 -11.39 -10.62 -11.73
N HIS A 86 -12.02 -10.42 -10.56
CA HIS A 86 -13.39 -9.91 -10.50
C HIS A 86 -13.51 -8.51 -11.12
N LEU A 87 -12.62 -7.58 -10.80
CA LEU A 87 -12.63 -6.24 -11.40
C LEU A 87 -12.50 -6.29 -12.93
N ILE A 88 -11.68 -7.20 -13.47
CA ILE A 88 -11.61 -7.43 -14.91
C ILE A 88 -12.96 -7.94 -15.42
N THR A 89 -13.55 -8.92 -14.76
CA THR A 89 -14.81 -9.57 -15.18
C THR A 89 -15.96 -8.57 -15.26
N VAL A 90 -16.03 -7.61 -14.33
CA VAL A 90 -17.06 -6.57 -14.33
C VAL A 90 -16.66 -5.32 -15.14
N GLY A 91 -15.57 -5.38 -15.91
CA GLY A 91 -15.11 -4.29 -16.78
C GLY A 91 -14.54 -3.08 -16.02
N LYS A 92 -14.09 -3.26 -14.77
CA LYS A 92 -13.50 -2.23 -13.90
C LYS A 92 -11.98 -2.27 -13.83
N ALA A 93 -11.35 -3.20 -14.56
CA ALA A 93 -9.91 -3.24 -14.73
C ALA A 93 -9.52 -3.76 -16.12
N TYR A 94 -8.33 -3.41 -16.58
CA TYR A 94 -7.78 -3.86 -17.85
C TYR A 94 -6.25 -3.97 -17.79
N VAL A 95 -5.68 -4.84 -18.63
CA VAL A 95 -4.24 -5.00 -18.74
C VAL A 95 -3.70 -3.93 -19.70
N GLU A 96 -2.80 -3.10 -19.21
CA GLU A 96 -2.09 -2.07 -19.93
C GLU A 96 -0.79 -2.62 -20.52
N SER A 97 -0.47 -2.25 -21.75
CA SER A 97 0.77 -2.66 -22.43
C SER A 97 1.62 -1.47 -22.91
N LEU A 98 1.25 -0.24 -22.54
CA LEU A 98 2.08 0.93 -22.75
C LEU A 98 3.31 0.88 -21.86
N SER A 99 4.43 1.41 -22.34
CA SER A 99 5.61 1.68 -21.50
C SER A 99 5.33 2.72 -20.43
N ALA A 100 6.18 2.79 -19.41
CA ALA A 100 6.04 3.76 -18.32
C ALA A 100 6.02 5.22 -18.82
N ASP A 101 6.80 5.55 -19.84
CA ASP A 101 6.85 6.90 -20.41
C ASP A 101 5.60 7.22 -21.22
N GLU A 102 5.10 6.28 -22.02
CA GLU A 102 3.82 6.41 -22.71
C GLU A 102 2.66 6.57 -21.72
N MET A 103 2.60 5.74 -20.68
CA MET A 103 1.58 5.86 -19.64
C MET A 103 1.61 7.24 -18.98
N ARG A 104 2.80 7.77 -18.69
CA ARG A 104 2.96 9.12 -18.14
C ARG A 104 2.41 10.18 -19.10
N ALA A 105 2.69 10.06 -20.39
CA ALA A 105 2.19 10.96 -21.42
C ALA A 105 0.64 10.86 -21.56
N TYR A 106 0.08 9.65 -21.50
CA TYR A 106 -1.36 9.43 -21.56
C TYR A 106 -2.09 9.92 -20.31
N ARG A 107 -1.45 9.84 -19.14
CA ARG A 107 -2.03 10.30 -17.87
C ARG A 107 -2.27 11.80 -17.81
N GLY A 108 -1.52 12.60 -18.60
CA GLY A 108 -1.61 14.04 -18.58
C GLY A 108 -0.96 14.67 -17.34
N THR A 109 -1.36 15.90 -17.03
CA THR A 109 -0.83 16.71 -15.91
C THR A 109 -1.96 17.22 -15.02
N LEU A 110 -1.62 17.96 -13.96
CA LEU A 110 -2.61 18.62 -13.11
C LEU A 110 -3.46 19.65 -13.88
N SER A 111 -2.87 20.26 -14.93
CA SER A 111 -3.52 21.29 -15.75
C SER A 111 -4.11 20.77 -17.06
N SER A 112 -3.86 19.50 -17.41
CA SER A 112 -4.39 18.89 -18.63
C SER A 112 -4.95 17.49 -18.33
N PRO A 113 -6.14 17.15 -18.87
CA PRO A 113 -6.73 15.83 -18.68
C PRO A 113 -5.85 14.75 -19.29
N GLY A 114 -6.02 13.53 -18.82
CA GLY A 114 -5.47 12.34 -19.46
C GLY A 114 -6.29 11.95 -20.69
N ARG A 115 -5.79 10.96 -21.41
CA ARG A 115 -6.47 10.33 -22.55
C ARG A 115 -6.50 8.83 -22.37
N ASN A 116 -7.52 8.18 -22.91
CA ASN A 116 -7.66 6.73 -22.84
C ASN A 116 -6.49 6.02 -23.53
N SER A 117 -5.98 4.97 -22.89
CA SER A 117 -5.04 4.04 -23.51
C SER A 117 -5.72 3.30 -24.68
N PRO A 118 -4.99 2.96 -25.75
CA PRO A 118 -5.48 2.10 -26.82
C PRO A 118 -5.86 0.70 -26.35
N PHE A 119 -5.38 0.28 -25.17
CA PHE A 119 -5.65 -1.02 -24.58
C PHE A 119 -6.82 -1.03 -23.58
N ARG A 120 -7.39 0.14 -23.30
CA ARG A 120 -8.45 0.31 -22.30
C ARG A 120 -9.74 -0.44 -22.65
N ASP A 121 -10.00 -0.65 -23.92
CA ASP A 121 -11.23 -1.27 -24.43
C ASP A 121 -11.03 -2.72 -24.89
N ARG A 122 -9.95 -3.39 -24.45
CA ARG A 122 -9.79 -4.84 -24.61
C ARG A 122 -10.97 -5.59 -24.01
N SER A 123 -11.33 -6.71 -24.64
CA SER A 123 -12.40 -7.58 -24.12
C SER A 123 -12.06 -8.14 -22.73
N VAL A 124 -13.07 -8.49 -21.97
CA VAL A 124 -12.90 -9.14 -20.65
C VAL A 124 -12.09 -10.43 -20.77
N SER A 125 -12.37 -11.26 -21.79
CA SER A 125 -11.65 -12.52 -21.99
C SER A 125 -10.17 -12.31 -22.29
N GLU A 126 -9.82 -11.35 -23.12
CA GLU A 126 -8.42 -11.00 -23.44
C GLU A 126 -7.69 -10.47 -22.19
N ASN A 127 -8.32 -9.60 -21.41
CA ASN A 127 -7.73 -9.09 -20.17
C ASN A 127 -7.51 -10.20 -19.13
N LEU A 128 -8.44 -11.12 -18.96
CA LEU A 128 -8.29 -12.27 -18.06
C LEU A 128 -7.14 -13.17 -18.51
N GLU A 129 -7.07 -13.51 -19.80
CA GLU A 129 -5.97 -14.31 -20.35
C GLU A 129 -4.62 -13.65 -20.11
N LEU A 130 -4.49 -12.36 -20.43
CA LEU A 130 -3.24 -11.62 -20.20
C LEU A 130 -2.86 -11.55 -18.72
N PHE A 131 -3.81 -11.34 -17.84
CA PHE A 131 -3.54 -11.27 -16.40
C PHE A 131 -3.10 -12.63 -15.83
N GLN A 132 -3.69 -13.73 -16.29
CA GLN A 132 -3.26 -15.08 -15.94
C GLN A 132 -1.84 -15.38 -16.45
N ARG A 133 -1.51 -14.95 -17.67
CA ARG A 133 -0.16 -15.08 -18.24
C ARG A 133 0.88 -14.21 -17.51
N MET A 134 0.46 -13.02 -17.03
CA MET A 134 1.31 -12.21 -16.13
C MET A 134 1.65 -13.00 -14.86
N LYS A 135 0.64 -13.64 -14.22
CA LYS A 135 0.86 -14.48 -13.04
C LYS A 135 1.71 -15.72 -13.33
N ALA A 136 1.59 -16.27 -14.51
CA ALA A 136 2.39 -17.43 -14.97
C ALA A 136 3.87 -17.07 -15.25
N GLY A 137 4.25 -15.78 -15.19
CA GLY A 137 5.62 -15.33 -15.42
C GLY A 137 6.05 -15.28 -16.89
N GLU A 138 5.09 -15.26 -17.82
CA GLU A 138 5.39 -15.25 -19.24
C GLU A 138 5.92 -13.91 -19.76
N PHE A 139 5.78 -12.83 -19.01
CA PHE A 139 6.15 -11.48 -19.42
C PHE A 139 7.25 -10.89 -18.55
N PRO A 140 8.24 -10.17 -19.15
CA PRO A 140 9.25 -9.44 -18.42
C PRO A 140 8.67 -8.29 -17.56
N ASP A 141 9.43 -7.87 -16.55
CA ASP A 141 9.12 -6.69 -15.75
C ASP A 141 8.89 -5.46 -16.62
N GLY A 142 7.87 -4.67 -16.30
CA GLY A 142 7.57 -3.40 -16.97
C GLY A 142 6.85 -3.51 -18.32
N THR A 143 6.54 -4.72 -18.82
CA THR A 143 5.84 -4.89 -20.11
C THR A 143 4.33 -4.79 -20.00
N HIS A 144 3.77 -5.21 -18.85
CA HIS A 144 2.34 -5.18 -18.58
C HIS A 144 2.09 -4.79 -17.13
N ILE A 145 0.99 -4.06 -16.91
CA ILE A 145 0.43 -3.80 -15.58
C ILE A 145 -1.09 -3.97 -15.64
N LEU A 146 -1.73 -4.25 -14.51
CA LEU A 146 -3.18 -4.15 -14.41
C LEU A 146 -3.55 -2.76 -13.92
N ARG A 147 -4.49 -2.10 -14.60
CA ARG A 147 -5.01 -0.78 -14.23
C ARG A 147 -6.48 -0.85 -13.88
N ALA A 148 -6.90 -0.10 -12.87
CA ALA A 148 -8.32 0.18 -12.64
C ALA A 148 -8.86 1.01 -13.81
N ARG A 149 -10.12 0.76 -14.20
CA ARG A 149 -10.82 1.51 -15.26
C ARG A 149 -11.81 2.46 -14.60
N ILE A 150 -11.42 3.73 -14.46
CA ILE A 150 -12.22 4.76 -13.78
C ILE A 150 -12.49 5.94 -14.71
N ASP A 151 -11.64 6.97 -14.70
CA ASP A 151 -11.83 8.18 -15.49
C ASP A 151 -10.50 8.86 -15.80
N MET A 152 -10.03 8.76 -17.04
CA MET A 152 -8.82 9.42 -17.50
C MET A 152 -8.92 10.94 -17.59
N GLY A 153 -10.13 11.48 -17.56
CA GLY A 153 -10.40 12.93 -17.53
C GLY A 153 -10.47 13.55 -16.14
N SER A 154 -10.43 12.72 -15.10
CA SER A 154 -10.59 13.19 -13.71
C SER A 154 -9.58 14.30 -13.34
N PRO A 155 -9.98 15.37 -12.62
CA PRO A 155 -9.04 16.33 -12.05
C PRO A 155 -8.14 15.70 -10.99
N ASN A 156 -8.61 14.64 -10.30
CA ASN A 156 -7.80 13.85 -9.39
C ASN A 156 -6.99 12.81 -10.16
N MET A 157 -5.67 12.98 -10.18
CA MET A 157 -4.77 12.09 -10.90
C MET A 157 -4.77 10.64 -10.39
N ASN A 158 -5.18 10.41 -9.13
CA ASN A 158 -5.29 9.06 -8.56
C ASN A 158 -6.52 8.29 -9.09
N LEU A 159 -7.44 8.96 -9.79
CA LEU A 159 -8.59 8.34 -10.47
C LEU A 159 -8.36 8.14 -11.97
N ARG A 160 -7.21 8.60 -12.51
CA ARG A 160 -6.87 8.42 -13.94
C ARG A 160 -6.30 7.03 -14.20
N ASP A 161 -7.17 6.04 -14.11
CA ASP A 161 -6.88 4.61 -14.32
C ASP A 161 -5.56 4.19 -13.62
N PRO A 162 -5.50 4.21 -12.28
CA PRO A 162 -4.28 3.89 -11.54
C PRO A 162 -3.86 2.43 -11.72
N ALA A 163 -2.56 2.17 -11.64
CA ALA A 163 -2.02 0.82 -11.62
C ALA A 163 -2.41 0.11 -10.31
N ILE A 164 -2.88 -1.13 -10.40
CA ILE A 164 -3.27 -1.96 -9.25
C ILE A 164 -2.43 -3.24 -9.11
N TYR A 165 -1.82 -3.75 -10.20
CA TYR A 165 -0.83 -4.82 -10.18
C TYR A 165 0.34 -4.51 -11.12
N ARG A 166 1.53 -5.01 -10.75
CA ARG A 166 2.75 -4.94 -11.56
C ARG A 166 3.43 -6.29 -11.64
N ILE A 167 4.19 -6.53 -12.71
CA ILE A 167 5.11 -7.66 -12.83
C ILE A 167 6.41 -7.29 -12.09
N ARG A 168 6.88 -8.20 -11.25
CA ARG A 168 8.16 -8.10 -10.57
C ARG A 168 8.74 -9.48 -10.30
N HIS A 169 9.74 -9.88 -11.06
CA HIS A 169 10.47 -11.13 -10.84
C HIS A 169 11.49 -10.93 -9.73
N ALA A 170 11.05 -11.16 -8.49
CA ALA A 170 11.89 -11.10 -7.30
C ALA A 170 11.31 -12.05 -6.25
N ALA A 171 12.19 -12.74 -5.51
CA ALA A 171 11.77 -13.56 -4.38
C ALA A 171 11.23 -12.67 -3.26
N HIS A 172 10.09 -13.03 -2.70
CA HIS A 172 9.45 -12.35 -1.59
C HIS A 172 9.89 -13.00 -0.26
N HIS A 173 10.16 -12.20 0.79
CA HIS A 173 10.69 -12.68 2.07
C HIS A 173 9.82 -13.76 2.74
N ARG A 174 8.50 -13.78 2.52
CA ARG A 174 7.57 -14.79 3.09
C ARG A 174 7.05 -15.79 2.08
N THR A 175 6.74 -15.37 0.84
CA THR A 175 6.12 -16.25 -0.16
C THR A 175 7.12 -16.84 -1.16
N GLY A 176 8.41 -16.46 -1.07
CA GLY A 176 9.45 -16.94 -1.96
C GLY A 176 9.18 -16.60 -3.42
N GLU A 177 9.31 -17.57 -4.32
CA GLU A 177 9.12 -17.42 -5.76
C GLU A 177 7.68 -17.72 -6.24
N ARG A 178 6.73 -17.83 -5.31
CA ARG A 178 5.34 -18.19 -5.65
C ARG A 178 4.66 -17.16 -6.55
N TRP A 179 5.05 -15.88 -6.43
CA TRP A 179 4.48 -14.77 -7.15
C TRP A 179 5.53 -14.05 -7.99
N CYS A 180 5.15 -13.60 -9.17
CA CYS A 180 5.90 -12.69 -10.03
C CYS A 180 5.09 -11.45 -10.43
N ILE A 181 3.85 -11.35 -9.91
CA ILE A 181 3.03 -10.15 -9.95
C ILE A 181 2.67 -9.75 -8.53
N TYR A 182 2.66 -8.47 -8.25
CA TYR A 182 2.40 -7.95 -6.91
C TYR A 182 1.39 -6.81 -6.97
N PRO A 183 0.47 -6.75 -5.98
CA PRO A 183 -0.46 -5.63 -5.89
C PRO A 183 0.30 -4.32 -5.61
N MET A 184 -0.26 -3.22 -6.09
CA MET A 184 0.21 -1.89 -5.70
C MET A 184 -0.36 -1.55 -4.33
N TYR A 185 0.38 -0.78 -3.53
CA TYR A 185 -0.05 -0.34 -2.20
C TYR A 185 -1.48 0.23 -2.19
N THR A 186 -1.81 1.09 -3.15
CA THR A 186 -3.14 1.72 -3.25
C THR A 186 -4.28 0.72 -3.46
N PHE A 187 -4.00 -0.45 -4.04
CA PHE A 187 -4.95 -1.54 -4.19
C PHE A 187 -4.99 -2.45 -2.97
N ALA A 188 -3.83 -2.76 -2.39
CA ALA A 188 -3.68 -3.71 -1.30
C ALA A 188 -4.31 -3.19 0.00
N HIS A 189 -3.91 -2.01 0.48
CA HIS A 189 -4.28 -1.55 1.81
C HIS A 189 -5.80 -1.35 2.04
N PRO A 190 -6.63 -0.90 1.07
CA PRO A 190 -8.08 -0.88 1.27
C PRO A 190 -8.67 -2.28 1.45
N ILE A 191 -8.19 -3.24 0.65
CA ILE A 191 -8.64 -4.65 0.72
C ILE A 191 -8.27 -5.27 2.06
N GLU A 192 -7.05 -5.05 2.52
CA GLU A 192 -6.57 -5.50 3.83
C GLU A 192 -7.42 -4.91 4.96
N ASP A 193 -7.69 -3.61 4.91
CA ASP A 193 -8.57 -2.95 5.88
C ASP A 193 -9.94 -3.63 5.95
N ALA A 194 -10.53 -3.96 4.80
CA ALA A 194 -11.82 -4.62 4.74
C ALA A 194 -11.77 -6.09 5.18
N LEU A 195 -10.68 -6.81 4.89
CA LEU A 195 -10.49 -8.22 5.30
C LEU A 195 -10.26 -8.37 6.81
N GLU A 196 -9.74 -7.33 7.44
CA GLU A 196 -9.45 -7.27 8.88
C GLU A 196 -10.55 -6.55 9.68
N ASP A 197 -11.68 -6.24 9.07
CA ASP A 197 -12.81 -5.52 9.70
C ASP A 197 -12.41 -4.17 10.32
N ILE A 198 -11.41 -3.49 9.75
CA ILE A 198 -11.01 -2.14 10.16
C ILE A 198 -12.18 -1.18 9.96
N THR A 199 -12.51 -0.41 10.98
CA THR A 199 -13.57 0.60 10.91
C THR A 199 -13.02 1.98 10.52
N HIS A 200 -11.84 2.33 11.03
CA HIS A 200 -11.19 3.62 10.85
C HIS A 200 -9.77 3.44 10.31
N SER A 201 -9.63 3.62 8.99
CA SER A 201 -8.36 3.57 8.28
C SER A 201 -7.65 4.91 8.43
N ILE A 202 -6.91 5.08 9.54
CA ILE A 202 -6.28 6.36 9.90
C ILE A 202 -4.91 6.46 9.23
N CYS A 203 -4.70 7.51 8.44
CA CYS A 203 -3.46 7.74 7.69
C CYS A 203 -3.04 9.21 7.71
N THR A 204 -1.87 9.52 7.20
CA THR A 204 -1.40 10.91 7.08
C THR A 204 -2.13 11.64 5.95
N LEU A 205 -2.19 12.97 6.05
CA LEU A 205 -2.86 13.85 5.08
C LEU A 205 -2.35 13.69 3.63
N GLU A 206 -1.17 13.11 3.45
CA GLU A 206 -0.59 12.80 2.13
C GLU A 206 -1.46 11.83 1.30
N PHE A 207 -2.32 11.05 1.96
CA PHE A 207 -3.23 10.08 1.34
C PHE A 207 -4.62 10.66 1.02
N ALA A 208 -4.90 11.93 1.35
CA ALA A 208 -6.23 12.52 1.15
C ALA A 208 -6.70 12.43 -0.31
N ASP A 209 -5.81 12.68 -1.27
CA ASP A 209 -6.14 12.60 -2.70
C ASP A 209 -6.38 11.16 -3.19
N GLN A 210 -5.97 10.16 -2.41
CA GLN A 210 -6.21 8.74 -2.71
C GLN A 210 -7.52 8.22 -2.13
N ARG A 211 -8.17 8.93 -1.19
CA ARG A 211 -9.44 8.53 -0.58
C ARG A 211 -10.53 8.20 -1.61
N PRO A 212 -10.75 8.97 -2.68
CA PRO A 212 -11.75 8.63 -3.68
C PRO A 212 -11.50 7.29 -4.39
N PHE A 213 -10.22 6.90 -4.57
CA PHE A 213 -9.88 5.58 -5.08
C PHE A 213 -10.15 4.48 -4.06
N TYR A 214 -9.80 4.71 -2.79
CA TYR A 214 -10.09 3.81 -1.67
C TYR A 214 -11.58 3.47 -1.59
N GLU A 215 -12.43 4.49 -1.59
CA GLU A 215 -13.89 4.36 -1.56
C GLU A 215 -14.42 3.64 -2.82
N TRP A 216 -13.98 4.05 -4.01
CA TRP A 216 -14.37 3.42 -5.26
C TRP A 216 -14.05 1.92 -5.29
N LEU A 217 -12.87 1.54 -4.82
CA LEU A 217 -12.43 0.14 -4.81
C LEU A 217 -13.29 -0.70 -3.87
N LEU A 218 -13.44 -0.26 -2.62
CA LEU A 218 -14.19 -1.00 -1.61
C LEU A 218 -15.68 -1.10 -1.95
N GLU A 219 -16.30 -0.04 -2.44
CA GLU A 219 -17.69 -0.08 -2.88
C GLU A 219 -17.88 -1.02 -4.09
N THR A 220 -16.94 -0.99 -5.05
CA THR A 220 -17.00 -1.90 -6.22
C THR A 220 -16.88 -3.36 -5.79
N LEU A 221 -15.99 -3.67 -4.84
CA LEU A 221 -15.81 -5.03 -4.33
C LEU A 221 -16.99 -5.46 -3.42
N ALA A 222 -17.58 -4.54 -2.66
CA ALA A 222 -18.79 -4.81 -1.88
C ALA A 222 -19.99 -5.11 -2.77
N ASP A 223 -20.16 -4.39 -3.89
CA ASP A 223 -21.16 -4.71 -4.92
C ASP A 223 -20.95 -6.11 -5.52
N GLY A 224 -19.69 -6.56 -5.61
CA GLY A 224 -19.31 -7.91 -6.01
C GLY A 224 -19.50 -8.98 -4.93
N GLY A 225 -19.92 -8.61 -3.72
CA GLY A 225 -20.17 -9.52 -2.61
C GLY A 225 -18.90 -9.95 -1.85
N PHE A 226 -17.75 -9.28 -2.03
CA PHE A 226 -16.52 -9.59 -1.32
C PHE A 226 -16.52 -9.03 0.11
N PHE A 227 -17.21 -7.92 0.35
CA PHE A 227 -17.27 -7.25 1.65
C PHE A 227 -18.68 -6.88 2.02
N SER A 228 -18.94 -6.87 3.34
CA SER A 228 -20.19 -6.33 3.90
C SER A 228 -20.09 -4.81 4.06
N ARG A 229 -21.25 -4.13 4.03
CA ARG A 229 -21.35 -2.71 4.38
C ARG A 229 -21.69 -2.52 5.86
N PRO A 230 -21.27 -1.43 6.49
CA PRO A 230 -20.44 -0.36 5.92
C PRO A 230 -18.99 -0.81 5.69
N VAL A 231 -18.35 -0.33 4.62
CA VAL A 231 -16.93 -0.56 4.36
C VAL A 231 -16.06 0.35 5.26
N PRO A 232 -14.78 0.02 5.47
CA PRO A 232 -13.83 0.87 6.19
C PRO A 232 -13.81 2.31 5.69
N GLN A 233 -13.60 3.27 6.58
CA GLN A 233 -13.51 4.68 6.25
C GLN A 233 -12.08 5.20 6.40
N GLN A 234 -11.54 5.80 5.35
CA GLN A 234 -10.24 6.46 5.41
C GLN A 234 -10.38 7.83 6.07
N ILE A 235 -9.53 8.11 7.07
CA ILE A 235 -9.52 9.34 7.87
C ILE A 235 -8.08 9.84 7.95
N GLU A 236 -7.85 11.11 7.59
CA GLU A 236 -6.50 11.66 7.56
C GLU A 236 -6.22 12.54 8.78
N PHE A 237 -4.95 12.49 9.22
CA PHE A 237 -4.41 13.35 10.26
C PHE A 237 -3.17 14.12 9.78
N ALA A 238 -2.87 15.23 10.46
CA ALA A 238 -1.75 16.07 10.10
C ALA A 238 -0.41 15.38 10.37
N ARG A 239 0.52 15.47 9.41
CA ARG A 239 1.90 15.01 9.54
C ARG A 239 2.58 15.65 10.75
N LEU A 240 3.46 14.91 11.42
CA LEU A 240 4.35 15.47 12.45
C LEU A 240 5.48 16.25 11.78
N ASN A 241 5.55 17.54 12.08
CA ASN A 241 6.66 18.39 11.68
C ASN A 241 7.41 18.83 12.95
N LEU A 242 8.70 18.51 13.00
CA LEU A 242 9.58 18.90 14.10
C LEU A 242 10.62 19.89 13.57
N THR A 243 10.85 20.96 14.32
CA THR A 243 11.91 21.92 14.03
C THR A 243 13.27 21.32 14.40
N TYR A 244 14.27 21.61 13.57
CA TYR A 244 15.65 21.12 13.75
C TYR A 244 15.82 19.58 13.74
N VAL A 245 14.83 18.84 13.25
CA VAL A 245 14.86 17.37 13.16
C VAL A 245 14.65 16.93 11.72
N VAL A 246 15.50 16.01 11.25
CA VAL A 246 15.38 15.41 9.92
C VAL A 246 14.60 14.10 10.03
N LEU A 247 13.37 14.06 9.50
CA LEU A 247 12.54 12.85 9.45
C LEU A 247 12.53 12.19 8.05
N SER A 248 13.34 12.67 7.11
CA SER A 248 13.44 12.09 5.76
C SER A 248 14.23 10.78 5.80
N LYS A 249 13.59 9.64 5.54
CA LYS A 249 14.25 8.32 5.47
C LYS A 249 15.51 8.36 4.58
N ARG A 250 15.42 8.96 3.39
CA ARG A 250 16.57 9.08 2.47
C ARG A 250 17.78 9.81 3.11
N LYS A 251 17.50 10.87 3.88
CA LYS A 251 18.59 11.61 4.56
C LYS A 251 19.12 10.85 5.76
N LEU A 252 18.30 10.10 6.48
CA LEU A 252 18.75 9.25 7.59
C LEU A 252 19.63 8.12 7.06
N VAL A 253 19.24 7.44 5.98
CA VAL A 253 20.07 6.44 5.28
C VAL A 253 21.41 7.05 4.90
N GLN A 254 21.43 8.24 4.28
CA GLN A 254 22.66 8.93 3.90
C GLN A 254 23.59 9.19 5.10
N LEU A 255 23.05 9.63 6.24
CA LEU A 255 23.85 9.89 7.45
C LEU A 255 24.52 8.62 7.99
N VAL A 256 23.83 7.47 7.88
CA VAL A 256 24.38 6.17 8.30
C VAL A 256 25.42 5.67 7.30
N ASP A 257 25.10 5.68 6.00
CA ASP A 257 25.97 5.16 4.93
C ASP A 257 27.27 5.97 4.81
N GLU A 258 27.19 7.30 4.94
CA GLU A 258 28.34 8.21 4.93
C GLU A 258 29.08 8.26 6.29
N LYS A 259 28.64 7.46 7.29
CA LYS A 259 29.26 7.37 8.62
C LYS A 259 29.33 8.69 9.40
N HIS A 260 28.35 9.57 9.21
CA HIS A 260 28.17 10.76 10.04
C HIS A 260 27.66 10.43 11.44
N VAL A 261 27.05 9.26 11.60
CA VAL A 261 26.56 8.66 12.84
C VAL A 261 27.05 7.22 12.95
N ALA A 262 27.05 6.63 14.16
CA ALA A 262 27.58 5.30 14.40
C ALA A 262 26.73 4.18 13.78
N GLY A 263 25.41 4.37 13.72
CA GLY A 263 24.44 3.41 13.19
C GLY A 263 23.02 3.96 13.34
N TRP A 264 22.04 3.12 13.11
CA TRP A 264 20.62 3.48 13.24
C TRP A 264 20.19 3.69 14.71
N ASP A 265 20.93 3.15 15.66
CA ASP A 265 20.80 3.28 17.10
C ASP A 265 21.53 4.50 17.68
N ASP A 266 22.14 5.33 16.84
CA ASP A 266 22.82 6.55 17.28
C ASP A 266 21.78 7.54 17.85
N PRO A 267 21.94 8.02 19.12
CA PRO A 267 20.96 8.90 19.78
C PRO A 267 20.79 10.27 19.12
N ARG A 268 21.62 10.60 18.13
CA ARG A 268 21.46 11.82 17.30
C ARG A 268 20.44 11.64 16.18
N LEU A 269 20.04 10.40 15.86
CA LEU A 269 19.02 10.10 14.89
C LEU A 269 17.63 10.10 15.54
N PRO A 270 16.58 10.65 14.88
CA PRO A 270 15.21 10.63 15.39
C PRO A 270 14.52 9.28 15.10
N THR A 271 15.21 8.17 15.35
CA THR A 271 14.73 6.80 15.21
C THR A 271 14.26 6.26 16.55
N LEU A 272 13.35 5.28 16.55
CA LEU A 272 12.89 4.64 17.79
C LEU A 272 13.92 3.67 18.37
N VAL A 273 14.86 3.18 17.55
CA VAL A 273 15.99 2.37 18.03
C VAL A 273 17.14 3.21 18.60
N GLY A 274 17.18 4.50 18.33
CA GLY A 274 18.14 5.46 18.89
C GLY A 274 17.62 6.27 20.09
N ALA A 275 16.37 6.02 20.51
CA ALA A 275 15.68 6.83 21.54
C ALA A 275 15.97 6.36 23.00
#